data_1ae515d451f7c1dc5f1973dd4d3a84a0
#
_entry.id   1ae515d451f7c1dc5f1973dd4d3a84a0
#
_cell.length_a   1.000
_cell.length_b   1.000
_cell.length_c   1.000
_cell.angle_alpha   90.00
_cell.angle_beta   90.00
_cell.angle_gamma   90.00
#
_symmetry.space_group_name_H-M   'P 1'
#
loop_
_entity.id
_entity.type
_entity.pdbx_description
1 polymer ?
#
loop_
_entity_poly.entity_id
_entity_poly.type
_entity_poly.pdbx_seq_one_letter_code
_entity_poly.pdbx_strand_id
1 'polypeptide(L)' 'MPKIKILPARKVIQKFKNAGFIETHQRGSHLYLKSRDGIKIVTIPIHGSKDIPVGTLYNIVVKQAGLSVEEFNSL' A
#
# COMPACT_ATOMS: atom_id res chain seq x y z
N MET A 1 -14.88 7.55 13.00
CA MET A 1 -14.06 7.48 11.79
C MET A 1 -13.31 6.16 11.76
N PRO A 2 -13.30 5.47 10.62
CA PRO A 2 -12.56 4.22 10.53
C PRO A 2 -11.07 4.46 10.71
N LYS A 3 -10.42 3.56 11.42
CA LYS A 3 -8.99 3.64 11.63
C LYS A 3 -8.27 2.70 10.68
N ILE A 4 -7.13 3.14 10.18
CA ILE A 4 -6.31 2.26 9.35
C ILE A 4 -5.61 1.26 10.27
N LYS A 5 -5.66 -0.01 9.88
CA LYS A 5 -5.00 -1.08 10.62
C LYS A 5 -3.53 -1.13 10.28
N ILE A 6 -2.67 -1.19 11.29
CA ILE A 6 -1.25 -1.37 11.07
C ILE A 6 -1.01 -2.81 10.62
N LEU A 7 -0.31 -2.97 9.50
CA LEU A 7 -0.08 -4.27 8.87
C LEU A 7 1.38 -4.37 8.41
N PRO A 8 1.93 -5.58 8.35
CA PRO A 8 3.24 -5.78 7.72
C PRO A 8 3.16 -5.52 6.22
N ALA A 9 4.30 -5.18 5.62
CA ALA A 9 4.36 -4.83 4.20
C ALA A 9 3.71 -5.88 3.30
N ARG A 10 3.95 -7.17 3.56
CA ARG A 10 3.38 -8.24 2.73
C ARG A 10 1.85 -8.21 2.69
N LYS A 11 1.21 -7.85 3.81
CA LYS A 11 -0.24 -7.75 3.87
C LYS A 11 -0.74 -6.54 3.11
N VAL A 12 -0.03 -5.42 3.22
CA VAL A 12 -0.36 -4.20 2.49
C VAL A 12 -0.22 -4.44 0.98
N ILE A 13 0.85 -5.11 0.56
CA ILE A 13 1.06 -5.48 -0.84
C ILE A 13 -0.09 -6.33 -1.34
N GLN A 14 -0.51 -7.33 -0.57
CA GLN A 14 -1.61 -8.21 -0.98
C GLN A 14 -2.92 -7.43 -1.13
N LYS A 15 -3.19 -6.49 -0.22
CA LYS A 15 -4.39 -5.66 -0.33
C LYS A 15 -4.37 -4.82 -1.61
N PHE A 16 -3.23 -4.23 -1.96
CA PHE A 16 -3.13 -3.46 -3.19
C PHE A 16 -3.28 -4.35 -4.42
N LYS A 17 -2.75 -5.57 -4.39
CA LYS A 17 -2.98 -6.53 -5.48
C LYS A 17 -4.46 -6.87 -5.61
N ASN A 18 -5.16 -7.03 -4.49
CA ASN A 18 -6.60 -7.25 -4.50
C ASN A 18 -7.34 -6.08 -5.14
N ALA A 19 -6.80 -4.87 -5.03
CA ALA A 19 -7.37 -3.68 -5.63
C ALA A 19 -7.00 -3.52 -7.11
N GLY A 20 -6.20 -4.43 -7.65
CA GLY A 20 -5.79 -4.40 -9.05
C GLY A 20 -4.44 -3.78 -9.32
N PHE A 21 -3.69 -3.41 -8.27
CA PHE A 21 -2.34 -2.90 -8.45
C PHE A 21 -1.37 -4.02 -8.83
N ILE A 22 -0.38 -3.68 -9.63
CA ILE A 22 0.59 -4.64 -10.16
C ILE A 22 1.99 -4.19 -9.75
N GLU A 23 2.82 -5.12 -9.28
CA GLU A 23 4.21 -4.83 -8.96
C GLU A 23 4.95 -4.49 -10.24
N THR A 24 5.69 -3.38 -10.23
CA THR A 24 6.46 -2.95 -11.39
C THR A 24 7.96 -3.19 -11.20
N HIS A 25 8.50 -2.79 -10.07
CA HIS A 25 9.92 -2.99 -9.78
C HIS A 25 10.18 -2.77 -8.29
N GLN A 26 11.38 -3.13 -7.87
CA GLN A 26 11.83 -2.90 -6.49
C GLN A 26 13.18 -2.21 -6.54
N ARG A 27 13.34 -1.19 -5.70
CA ARG A 27 14.60 -0.48 -5.52
C ARG A 27 14.99 -0.54 -4.05
N GLY A 28 16.04 -1.32 -3.74
CA GLY A 28 16.44 -1.50 -2.36
C GLY A 28 15.28 -2.05 -1.53
N SER A 29 14.90 -1.33 -0.50
CA SER A 29 13.81 -1.72 0.39
C SER A 29 12.45 -1.13 0.00
N HIS A 30 12.33 -0.55 -1.20
CA HIS A 30 11.08 0.04 -1.66
C HIS A 30 10.50 -0.74 -2.84
N LEU A 31 9.29 -1.23 -2.68
CA LEU A 31 8.56 -1.92 -3.74
C LEU A 31 7.56 -0.95 -4.37
N TYR A 32 7.53 -0.90 -5.69
CA TYR A 32 6.65 -0.02 -6.44
C TYR A 32 5.53 -0.83 -7.08
N LEU A 33 4.29 -0.38 -6.88
CA LEU A 33 3.14 -0.97 -7.55
C LEU A 33 2.40 0.13 -8.30
N LYS A 34 1.83 -0.23 -9.44
CA LYS A 34 1.09 0.69 -10.28
C LYS A 34 -0.34 0.20 -10.42
N SER A 35 -1.31 1.13 -10.37
CA SER A 35 -2.70 0.77 -10.58
C SER A 35 -2.90 0.24 -11.99
N ARG A 36 -4.02 -0.48 -12.20
CA ARG A 36 -4.31 -1.10 -13.50
C ARG A 36 -4.37 -0.08 -14.63
N ASP A 37 -4.90 1.11 -14.36
CA ASP A 37 -4.96 2.18 -15.36
C ASP A 37 -3.62 2.91 -15.53
N GLY A 38 -2.63 2.61 -14.70
CA GLY A 38 -1.30 3.21 -14.78
C GLY A 38 -1.18 4.60 -14.18
N ILE A 39 -2.25 5.13 -13.62
CA ILE A 39 -2.27 6.52 -13.11
C ILE A 39 -1.71 6.62 -11.70
N LYS A 40 -2.04 5.67 -10.82
CA LYS A 40 -1.62 5.71 -9.44
C LYS A 40 -0.40 4.82 -9.22
N ILE A 41 0.57 5.33 -8.47
CA ILE A 41 1.77 4.57 -8.11
C ILE A 41 1.90 4.61 -6.60
N VAL A 42 2.08 3.44 -5.98
CA VAL A 42 2.34 3.35 -4.55
C VAL A 42 3.75 2.81 -4.32
N THR A 43 4.40 3.34 -3.30
CA THR A 43 5.74 2.91 -2.88
C THR A 43 5.62 2.32 -1.49
N ILE A 44 5.93 1.03 -1.36
CA ILE A 44 5.78 0.32 -0.09
C ILE A 44 7.15 -0.01 0.46
N PRO A 45 7.50 0.53 1.66
CA PRO A 45 8.77 0.19 2.29
C PRO A 45 8.72 -1.23 2.85
N ILE A 46 9.73 -2.02 2.54
CA ILE A 46 9.83 -3.40 3.01
C ILE A 46 10.98 -3.49 4.01
N HIS A 47 10.65 -3.72 5.26
CA HIS A 47 11.63 -3.86 6.33
C HIS A 47 11.43 -5.21 7.05
N GLY A 48 11.61 -6.29 6.32
CA GLY A 48 11.43 -7.64 6.86
C GLY A 48 9.99 -7.86 7.27
N SER A 49 9.79 -8.35 8.50
CA SER A 49 8.45 -8.65 9.02
C SER A 49 7.84 -7.49 9.81
N LYS A 50 8.51 -6.34 9.84
CA LYS A 50 8.02 -5.19 10.60
C LYS A 50 6.80 -4.57 9.97
N ASP A 51 5.90 -4.07 10.82
CA ASP A 51 4.73 -3.35 10.37
C ASP A 51 5.12 -2.00 9.78
N ILE A 52 4.34 -1.53 8.82
CA ILE A 52 4.53 -0.19 8.26
C ILE A 52 3.96 0.81 9.28
N PRO A 53 4.72 1.84 9.66
CA PRO A 53 4.20 2.86 10.59
C PRO A 53 2.91 3.47 10.07
N VAL A 54 1.98 3.77 10.99
CA VAL A 54 0.63 4.21 10.63
C VAL A 54 0.63 5.47 9.76
N GLY A 55 1.50 6.42 10.04
CA GLY A 55 1.58 7.64 9.23
C GLY A 55 2.04 7.36 7.81
N THR A 56 3.02 6.49 7.65
CA THR A 56 3.50 6.07 6.34
C THR A 56 2.42 5.32 5.59
N LEU A 57 1.73 4.39 6.27
CA LEU A 57 0.65 3.62 5.66
C LEU A 57 -0.49 4.53 5.23
N TYR A 58 -0.87 5.51 6.05
CA TYR A 58 -1.90 6.47 5.69
C TYR A 58 -1.53 7.22 4.41
N ASN A 59 -0.29 7.69 4.30
CA ASN A 59 0.17 8.38 3.09
C ASN A 59 0.09 7.49 1.86
N ILE A 60 0.48 6.23 2.00
CA ILE A 60 0.42 5.28 0.88
C ILE A 60 -1.03 5.08 0.43
N VAL A 61 -1.92 4.83 1.37
CA VAL A 61 -3.32 4.52 1.08
C VAL A 61 -4.06 5.74 0.53
N VAL A 62 -3.97 6.86 1.24
CA VAL A 62 -4.79 8.04 0.94
C VAL A 62 -4.12 8.96 -0.08
N LYS A 63 -2.84 9.26 0.13
CA LYS A 63 -2.15 10.24 -0.73
C LYS A 63 -1.65 9.62 -2.04
N GLN A 64 -1.07 8.44 -1.99
CA GLN A 64 -0.52 7.81 -3.19
C GLN A 64 -1.57 7.03 -3.98
N ALA A 65 -2.31 6.15 -3.30
CA ALA A 65 -3.29 5.30 -3.97
C ALA A 65 -4.64 6.00 -4.19
N GLY A 66 -4.93 7.03 -3.43
CA GLY A 66 -6.20 7.74 -3.55
C GLY A 66 -7.39 6.95 -3.03
N LEU A 67 -7.17 6.02 -2.11
CA LEU A 67 -8.23 5.22 -1.52
C LEU A 67 -8.65 5.82 -0.20
N SER A 68 -9.91 5.60 0.18
CA SER A 68 -10.33 5.89 1.55
C SER A 68 -9.81 4.79 2.47
N VAL A 69 -9.75 5.09 3.77
CA VAL A 69 -9.36 4.08 4.77
C VAL A 69 -10.34 2.91 4.73
N GLU A 70 -11.62 3.20 4.57
CA GLU A 70 -12.65 2.15 4.48
C GLU A 70 -12.43 1.23 3.29
N GLU A 71 -12.15 1.82 2.12
CA GLU A 71 -11.86 1.03 0.93
C GLU A 71 -10.67 0.12 1.13
N PHE A 72 -9.59 0.67 1.71
CA PHE A 72 -8.40 -0.12 1.97
C PHE A 72 -8.68 -1.26 2.96
N ASN A 73 -9.41 -0.97 4.03
CA ASN A 73 -9.69 -1.98 5.04
C ASN A 73 -10.52 -3.14 4.50
N SER A 74 -11.31 -2.90 3.46
CA SER A 74 -12.17 -3.94 2.87
C SER A 74 -11.49 -4.76 1.79
N LEU A 75 -10.25 -4.45 1.44
CA LEU A 75 -9.52 -5.19 0.40
C LEU A 75 -9.07 -6.59 0.82
#